data_e941eac1fdc68beb3ba0ca14abc35eec
#
_entry.id   e941eac1fdc68beb3ba0ca14abc35eec
#
_cell.length_a   1.000
_cell.length_b   1.000
_cell.length_c   1.000
_cell.angle_alpha   90.00
_cell.angle_beta   90.00
_cell.angle_gamma   90.00
#
_symmetry.space_group_name_H-M   'P 1'
#
loop_
_entity.id
_entity.type
_entity.pdbx_description
1 polymer ?
#
loop_
_entity_poly.entity_id
_entity_poly.type
_entity_poly.pdbx_seq_one_letter_code
_entity_poly.pdbx_strand_id
1 'polypeptide(L)'
;MQVVVEPAIEQGVSLSIRKYLLRTSESADIDYVDGRQIMVDAVRHERHRAIADAAKAGDLKSLFRQAVDEKFNVLISGGTSSGKTTVARALLAMANPAERIITIEDAQELHPPHKNQVGLIADRKGESARSPSKLLESCLRMRPDRIILGEIRGIEAYDFLEAINTGHPGAITTIHADSPELAF
;
A
#
# COMPACT_ATOMS: atom_id res chain seq x y z
N MET A 1 -19.64 -8.67 1.81
CA MET A 1 -19.80 -7.57 0.85
C MET A 1 -19.33 -6.29 1.50
N GLN A 2 -18.49 -5.51 0.83
CA GLN A 2 -18.10 -4.16 1.25
C GLN A 2 -18.63 -3.17 0.24
N VAL A 3 -19.25 -2.11 0.72
CA VAL A 3 -19.80 -1.01 -0.10
C VAL A 3 -19.21 0.28 0.42
N VAL A 4 -18.68 1.09 -0.48
CA VAL A 4 -18.19 2.44 -0.17
C VAL A 4 -18.90 3.41 -1.10
N VAL A 5 -19.47 4.46 -0.54
CA VAL A 5 -20.25 5.49 -1.24
C VAL A 5 -19.73 6.87 -0.90
N GLU A 6 -20.19 7.87 -1.61
CA GLU A 6 -19.95 9.27 -1.26
C GLU A 6 -20.40 9.56 0.19
N PRO A 7 -19.71 10.43 0.91
CA PRO A 7 -18.53 11.19 0.52
C PRO A 7 -17.19 10.48 0.81
N ALA A 8 -17.18 9.18 1.09
CA ALA A 8 -15.95 8.42 1.34
C ALA A 8 -15.17 8.14 0.05
N ILE A 9 -15.81 8.26 -1.10
CA ILE A 9 -15.20 8.32 -2.44
C ILE A 9 -15.69 9.60 -3.12
N GLU A 10 -14.97 10.07 -4.12
CA GLU A 10 -15.28 11.34 -4.79
C GLU A 10 -16.57 11.24 -5.60
N GLN A 11 -16.77 10.15 -6.34
CA GLN A 11 -17.98 9.91 -7.14
C GLN A 11 -18.32 8.43 -7.20
N GLY A 12 -19.61 8.12 -7.18
CA GLY A 12 -20.15 6.81 -7.47
C GLY A 12 -20.17 5.84 -6.29
N VAL A 13 -20.01 4.58 -6.57
CA VAL A 13 -20.07 3.48 -5.59
C VAL A 13 -18.95 2.48 -5.85
N SER A 14 -18.18 2.15 -4.83
CA SER A 14 -17.24 1.02 -4.88
C SER A 14 -17.87 -0.20 -4.19
N LEU A 15 -17.94 -1.31 -4.92
CA LEU A 15 -18.54 -2.54 -4.44
C LEU A 15 -17.54 -3.69 -4.48
N SER A 16 -17.30 -4.32 -3.34
CA SER A 16 -16.49 -5.55 -3.22
C SER A 16 -17.34 -6.70 -2.72
N ILE A 17 -17.44 -7.77 -3.53
CA ILE A 17 -18.24 -8.95 -3.23
C ILE A 17 -17.34 -10.16 -3.07
N ARG A 18 -17.28 -10.74 -1.87
CA ARG A 18 -16.65 -12.02 -1.63
C ARG A 18 -17.67 -13.14 -1.87
N LYS A 19 -17.41 -13.95 -2.88
CA LYS A 19 -18.20 -15.16 -3.16
C LYS A 19 -17.61 -16.35 -2.41
N TYR A 20 -18.46 -17.13 -1.76
CA TYR A 20 -18.07 -18.44 -1.26
C TYR A 20 -18.22 -19.43 -2.40
N LEU A 21 -17.10 -20.00 -2.84
CA LEU A 21 -17.14 -21.16 -3.73
C LEU A 21 -17.19 -22.40 -2.84
N LEU A 22 -18.27 -23.16 -2.96
CA LEU A 22 -18.34 -24.49 -2.36
C LEU A 22 -17.39 -25.40 -3.18
N ARG A 23 -16.10 -25.32 -2.86
CA ARG A 23 -15.14 -26.36 -3.26
C ARG A 23 -14.93 -27.26 -2.05
N THR A 24 -15.26 -28.50 -2.15
CA THR A 24 -14.71 -29.54 -1.30
C THR A 24 -13.25 -29.69 -1.70
N SER A 25 -12.36 -29.01 -0.98
CA SER A 25 -10.92 -29.23 -1.12
C SER A 25 -10.60 -30.55 -0.43
N GLU A 26 -10.10 -31.53 -1.16
CA GLU A 26 -9.47 -32.69 -0.54
C GLU A 26 -8.17 -32.24 0.10
N SER A 27 -7.73 -32.92 1.17
CA SER A 27 -6.48 -32.57 1.90
C SER A 27 -5.25 -32.59 0.99
N ALA A 28 -5.30 -33.31 -0.15
CA ALA A 28 -4.27 -33.33 -1.18
C ALA A 28 -4.12 -31.98 -1.94
N ASP A 29 -5.16 -31.14 -1.89
CA ASP A 29 -5.13 -29.80 -2.53
C ASP A 29 -4.43 -28.75 -1.64
N ILE A 30 -4.02 -29.14 -0.43
CA ILE A 30 -3.32 -28.24 0.50
C ILE A 30 -1.82 -28.49 0.37
N ASP A 31 -1.15 -27.60 -0.34
CA ASP A 31 0.32 -27.57 -0.39
C ASP A 31 0.88 -27.16 0.97
N TYR A 32 1.33 -28.14 1.76
CA TYR A 32 2.09 -27.86 2.98
C TYR A 32 3.47 -27.34 2.61
N VAL A 33 3.79 -26.15 3.13
CA VAL A 33 5.11 -25.51 2.96
C VAL A 33 6.12 -26.24 3.86
N ASP A 34 6.56 -27.43 3.46
CA ASP A 34 7.63 -28.10 4.15
C ASP A 34 8.99 -27.64 3.59
N GLY A 35 9.85 -27.11 4.46
CA GLY A 35 11.20 -26.65 4.11
C GLY A 35 11.32 -25.41 3.25
N ARG A 36 10.24 -24.77 2.82
CA ARG A 36 10.26 -23.55 1.96
C ARG A 36 10.67 -22.28 2.71
N GLN A 37 10.64 -22.29 4.04
CA GLN A 37 11.02 -21.12 4.85
C GLN A 37 12.45 -20.65 4.56
N ILE A 38 13.39 -21.60 4.44
CA ILE A 38 14.81 -21.30 4.15
C ILE A 38 14.96 -20.68 2.74
N MET A 39 14.19 -21.17 1.77
CA MET A 39 14.18 -20.61 0.40
C MET A 39 13.59 -19.21 0.37
N VAL A 40 12.54 -18.95 1.13
CA VAL A 40 11.93 -17.61 1.24
C VAL A 40 12.91 -16.61 1.83
N ASP A 41 13.62 -16.98 2.87
CA ASP A 41 14.62 -16.11 3.50
C ASP A 41 15.80 -15.82 2.56
N ALA A 42 16.28 -16.80 1.81
CA ALA A 42 17.36 -16.59 0.82
C ALA A 42 16.94 -15.61 -0.29
N VAL A 43 15.75 -15.79 -0.87
CA VAL A 43 15.19 -14.89 -1.88
C VAL A 43 14.99 -13.49 -1.31
N ARG A 44 14.50 -13.39 -0.07
CA ARG A 44 14.33 -12.11 0.62
C ARG A 44 15.66 -11.38 0.81
N HIS A 45 16.72 -12.08 1.23
CA HIS A 45 18.06 -11.50 1.38
C HIS A 45 18.65 -11.03 0.04
N GLU A 46 18.43 -11.77 -1.04
CA GLU A 46 18.88 -11.38 -2.37
C GLU A 46 18.19 -10.08 -2.85
N ARG A 47 16.87 -9.96 -2.68
CA ARG A 47 16.10 -8.75 -2.98
C ARG A 47 16.61 -7.55 -2.19
N HIS A 48 16.83 -7.71 -0.88
CA HIS A 48 17.34 -6.65 -0.02
C HIS A 48 18.74 -6.22 -0.45
N ARG A 49 19.61 -7.16 -0.88
CA ARG A 49 20.94 -6.86 -1.38
C ARG A 49 20.89 -6.04 -2.65
N ALA A 50 20.06 -6.44 -3.63
CA ALA A 50 19.93 -5.73 -4.90
C ALA A 50 19.50 -4.26 -4.70
N ILE A 51 18.54 -4.01 -3.79
CA ILE A 51 18.13 -2.65 -3.44
C ILE A 51 19.25 -1.88 -2.75
N ALA A 52 19.96 -2.51 -1.82
CA ALA A 52 21.09 -1.87 -1.12
C ALA A 52 22.22 -1.50 -2.08
N ASP A 53 22.49 -2.35 -3.07
CA ASP A 53 23.54 -2.10 -4.06
C ASP A 53 23.15 -0.98 -5.03
N ALA A 54 21.89 -0.92 -5.47
CA ALA A 54 21.36 0.20 -6.26
C ALA A 54 21.43 1.52 -5.50
N ALA A 55 21.10 1.50 -4.20
CA ALA A 55 21.20 2.67 -3.33
C ALA A 55 22.65 3.15 -3.19
N LYS A 56 23.59 2.25 -2.94
CA LYS A 56 25.04 2.56 -2.85
C LYS A 56 25.61 3.11 -4.15
N ALA A 57 25.13 2.61 -5.28
CA ALA A 57 25.53 3.08 -6.61
C ALA A 57 24.94 4.46 -6.96
N GLY A 58 23.97 4.96 -6.17
CA GLY A 58 23.24 6.20 -6.47
C GLY A 58 22.28 6.09 -7.64
N ASP A 59 21.98 4.86 -8.10
CA ASP A 59 21.03 4.62 -9.19
C ASP A 59 19.59 4.61 -8.66
N LEU A 60 19.06 5.82 -8.44
CA LEU A 60 17.70 6.02 -7.93
C LEU A 60 16.63 5.42 -8.84
N LYS A 61 16.86 5.38 -10.15
CA LYS A 61 15.89 4.82 -11.09
C LYS A 61 15.74 3.32 -10.91
N SER A 62 16.85 2.60 -10.85
CA SER A 62 16.85 1.15 -10.58
C SER A 62 16.35 0.84 -9.18
N LEU A 63 16.75 1.63 -8.17
CA LEU A 63 16.26 1.51 -6.80
C LEU A 63 14.73 1.58 -6.74
N PHE A 64 14.14 2.61 -7.32
CA PHE A 64 12.69 2.81 -7.30
C PHE A 64 11.96 1.74 -8.11
N ARG A 65 12.49 1.36 -9.28
CA ARG A 65 11.91 0.27 -10.08
C ARG A 65 11.89 -1.03 -9.29
N GLN A 66 13.00 -1.44 -8.71
CA GLN A 66 13.09 -2.65 -7.91
C GLN A 66 12.18 -2.60 -6.67
N ALA A 67 12.15 -1.46 -5.97
CA ALA A 67 11.28 -1.29 -4.81
C ALA A 67 9.79 -1.49 -5.16
N VAL A 68 9.37 -1.00 -6.33
CA VAL A 68 7.99 -1.14 -6.79
C VAL A 68 7.70 -2.57 -7.27
N ASP A 69 8.57 -3.13 -8.12
CA ASP A 69 8.37 -4.46 -8.73
C ASP A 69 8.39 -5.57 -7.67
N GLU A 70 9.28 -5.47 -6.70
CA GLU A 70 9.40 -6.42 -5.58
C GLU A 70 8.46 -6.13 -4.41
N LYS A 71 7.56 -5.16 -4.58
CA LYS A 71 6.55 -4.78 -3.58
C LYS A 71 7.13 -4.41 -2.20
N PHE A 72 8.22 -3.66 -2.17
CA PHE A 72 8.69 -3.07 -0.92
C PHE A 72 7.73 -1.99 -0.43
N ASN A 73 7.55 -1.92 0.87
CA ASN A 73 6.85 -0.80 1.49
C ASN A 73 7.77 0.43 1.47
N VAL A 74 7.25 1.56 1.01
CA VAL A 74 8.02 2.79 0.83
C VAL A 74 7.44 3.89 1.72
N LEU A 75 8.26 4.41 2.61
CA LEU A 75 7.97 5.60 3.41
C LEU A 75 8.75 6.78 2.85
N ILE A 76 8.04 7.83 2.43
CA ILE A 76 8.63 9.03 1.85
C ILE A 76 8.58 10.15 2.91
N SER A 77 9.73 10.52 3.44
CA SER A 77 9.84 11.61 4.42
C SER A 77 10.30 12.92 3.76
N GLY A 78 9.90 14.04 4.32
CA GLY A 78 10.32 15.36 3.87
C GLY A 78 9.42 16.47 4.40
N GLY A 79 9.91 17.69 4.39
CA GLY A 79 9.17 18.88 4.79
C GLY A 79 7.99 19.21 3.86
N THR A 80 7.28 20.28 4.17
CA THR A 80 6.21 20.81 3.31
C THR A 80 6.77 21.22 1.96
N SER A 81 6.05 20.92 0.90
CA SER A 81 6.42 21.24 -0.51
C SER A 81 7.74 20.61 -0.99
N SER A 82 8.28 19.59 -0.30
CA SER A 82 9.51 18.90 -0.71
C SER A 82 9.32 17.94 -1.90
N GLY A 83 8.09 17.76 -2.40
CA GLY A 83 7.80 16.89 -3.53
C GLY A 83 7.43 15.45 -3.17
N LYS A 84 7.10 15.15 -1.90
CA LYS A 84 6.69 13.80 -1.46
C LYS A 84 5.59 13.19 -2.33
N THR A 85 4.52 13.94 -2.57
CA THR A 85 3.40 13.50 -3.42
C THR A 85 3.86 13.25 -4.87
N THR A 86 4.80 14.05 -5.37
CA THR A 86 5.36 13.86 -6.72
C THR A 86 6.14 12.54 -6.81
N VAL A 87 6.94 12.23 -5.82
CA VAL A 87 7.67 10.95 -5.74
C VAL A 87 6.70 9.79 -5.62
N ALA A 88 5.69 9.89 -4.75
CA ALA A 88 4.66 8.86 -4.60
C ALA A 88 3.92 8.59 -5.93
N ARG A 89 3.54 9.63 -6.67
CA ARG A 89 2.94 9.50 -8.02
C ARG A 89 3.88 8.79 -9.00
N ALA A 90 5.17 9.14 -8.99
CA ALA A 90 6.15 8.52 -9.86
C ALA A 90 6.31 7.02 -9.56
N LEU A 91 6.34 6.63 -8.28
CA LEU A 91 6.38 5.23 -7.87
C LEU A 91 5.10 4.48 -8.30
N LEU A 92 3.93 5.08 -8.11
CA LEU A 92 2.66 4.50 -8.54
C LEU A 92 2.58 4.31 -10.05
N ALA A 93 3.11 5.25 -10.83
CA ALA A 93 3.18 5.11 -12.28
C ALA A 93 4.11 3.98 -12.75
N MET A 94 5.01 3.51 -11.89
CA MET A 94 5.86 2.34 -12.15
C MET A 94 5.18 1.01 -11.80
N ALA A 95 4.13 1.01 -10.99
CA ALA A 95 3.44 -0.21 -10.58
C ALA A 95 2.73 -0.89 -11.76
N ASN A 96 2.50 -2.21 -11.64
CA ASN A 96 1.85 -2.97 -12.69
C ASN A 96 0.43 -2.41 -12.96
N PRO A 97 0.09 -2.01 -14.21
CA PRO A 97 -1.20 -1.44 -14.57
C PRO A 97 -2.42 -2.33 -14.25
N ALA A 98 -2.22 -3.64 -14.08
CA ALA A 98 -3.27 -4.58 -13.73
C ALA A 98 -3.58 -4.61 -12.22
N GLU A 99 -2.73 -4.01 -11.38
CA GLU A 99 -2.94 -3.99 -9.94
C GLU A 99 -4.18 -3.16 -9.55
N ARG A 100 -4.84 -3.62 -8.50
CA ARG A 100 -5.89 -2.86 -7.82
C ARG A 100 -5.28 -1.95 -6.78
N ILE A 101 -5.32 -0.65 -7.03
CA ILE A 101 -4.77 0.38 -6.14
C ILE A 101 -5.91 1.00 -5.33
N ILE A 102 -5.73 1.07 -4.01
CA ILE A 102 -6.63 1.85 -3.15
C ILE A 102 -5.81 2.92 -2.47
N THR A 103 -6.20 4.17 -2.67
CA THR A 103 -5.61 5.33 -1.98
C THR A 103 -6.52 5.80 -0.86
N ILE A 104 -5.95 6.28 0.23
CA ILE A 104 -6.62 6.91 1.36
C ILE A 104 -5.96 8.27 1.57
N GLU A 105 -6.68 9.34 1.32
CA GLU A 105 -6.15 10.71 1.30
C GLU A 105 -7.16 11.69 1.92
N ASP A 106 -6.69 12.79 2.46
CA ASP A 106 -7.56 13.88 2.94
C ASP A 106 -8.21 14.64 1.77
N ALA A 107 -7.48 14.73 0.66
CA ALA A 107 -7.95 15.20 -0.64
C ALA A 107 -7.23 14.39 -1.74
N GLN A 108 -7.89 14.12 -2.84
CA GLN A 108 -7.30 13.34 -3.92
C GLN A 108 -6.16 14.13 -4.60
N GLU A 109 -4.96 13.64 -4.43
CA GLU A 109 -3.75 14.20 -5.03
C GLU A 109 -2.98 13.17 -5.87
N LEU A 110 -3.03 11.89 -5.51
CA LEU A 110 -2.17 10.86 -6.09
C LEU A 110 -2.56 10.47 -7.51
N HIS A 111 -3.86 10.34 -7.80
CA HIS A 111 -4.40 9.98 -9.11
C HIS A 111 -3.62 8.85 -9.83
N PRO A 112 -3.61 7.61 -9.28
CA PRO A 112 -2.90 6.50 -9.92
C PRO A 112 -3.38 6.27 -11.34
N PRO A 113 -2.50 5.99 -12.34
CA PRO A 113 -2.91 5.77 -13.72
C PRO A 113 -3.54 4.38 -13.96
N HIS A 114 -4.02 3.73 -12.92
CA HIS A 114 -4.57 2.38 -12.95
C HIS A 114 -6.07 2.38 -13.26
N LYS A 115 -6.50 1.49 -14.13
CA LYS A 115 -7.95 1.33 -14.43
C LYS A 115 -8.73 0.81 -13.24
N ASN A 116 -8.11 -0.04 -12.41
CA ASN A 116 -8.70 -0.60 -11.21
C ASN A 116 -8.20 0.13 -9.97
N GLN A 117 -8.71 1.33 -9.75
CA GLN A 117 -8.36 2.14 -8.59
C GLN A 117 -9.60 2.61 -7.83
N VAL A 118 -9.44 2.86 -6.54
CA VAL A 118 -10.43 3.51 -5.68
C VAL A 118 -9.72 4.52 -4.80
N GLY A 119 -10.12 5.78 -4.87
CA GLY A 119 -9.68 6.84 -3.96
C GLY A 119 -10.68 6.99 -2.80
N LEU A 120 -10.21 6.75 -1.58
CA LEU A 120 -10.99 6.96 -0.36
C LEU A 120 -10.63 8.30 0.25
N ILE A 121 -11.66 9.11 0.58
CA ILE A 121 -11.51 10.45 1.14
C ILE A 121 -11.63 10.39 2.65
N ALA A 122 -10.52 10.62 3.32
CA ALA A 122 -10.45 10.64 4.77
C ALA A 122 -10.99 11.95 5.38
N ASP A 123 -11.58 11.82 6.55
CA ASP A 123 -11.95 12.94 7.39
C ASP A 123 -11.30 12.75 8.76
N ARG A 124 -10.38 13.66 9.10
CA ARG A 124 -9.61 13.60 10.36
C ARG A 124 -10.28 14.36 11.50
N LYS A 125 -11.51 14.89 11.29
CA LYS A 125 -12.21 15.64 12.30
C LYS A 125 -12.99 14.72 13.23
N GLY A 126 -12.60 14.68 14.50
CA GLY A 126 -13.31 13.94 15.55
C GLY A 126 -13.39 12.43 15.29
N GLU A 127 -14.44 11.79 15.81
CA GLU A 127 -14.76 10.37 15.60
C GLU A 127 -15.49 10.13 14.27
N SER A 128 -14.87 10.50 13.16
CA SER A 128 -15.46 10.31 11.84
C SER A 128 -15.48 8.84 11.44
N ALA A 129 -16.62 8.40 10.84
CA ALA A 129 -16.69 7.09 10.18
C ALA A 129 -15.73 6.97 8.99
N ARG A 130 -15.15 8.10 8.53
CA ARG A 130 -14.16 8.21 7.48
C ARG A 130 -12.77 8.55 8.00
N SER A 131 -12.49 8.28 9.29
CA SER A 131 -11.11 8.42 9.78
C SER A 131 -10.17 7.51 8.99
N PRO A 132 -8.88 7.86 8.84
CA PRO A 132 -7.91 7.02 8.14
C PRO A 132 -7.92 5.57 8.62
N SER A 133 -7.99 5.32 9.92
CA SER A 133 -8.08 3.99 10.54
C SER A 133 -9.31 3.21 10.06
N LYS A 134 -10.50 3.83 10.06
CA LYS A 134 -11.74 3.20 9.59
C LYS A 134 -11.70 2.89 8.09
N LEU A 135 -11.10 3.78 7.31
CA LEU A 135 -10.93 3.56 5.88
C LEU A 135 -9.89 2.45 5.59
N LEU A 136 -8.82 2.34 6.37
CA LEU A 136 -7.88 1.23 6.30
C LEU A 136 -8.58 -0.11 6.58
N GLU A 137 -9.37 -0.21 7.64
CA GLU A 137 -10.17 -1.41 7.93
C GLU A 137 -11.11 -1.78 6.77
N SER A 138 -11.77 -0.79 6.17
CA SER A 138 -12.64 -1.01 5.01
C SER A 138 -11.85 -1.45 3.78
N CYS A 139 -10.68 -0.84 3.56
CA CYS A 139 -9.78 -1.14 2.45
C CYS A 139 -9.36 -2.62 2.42
N LEU A 140 -9.05 -3.22 3.57
CA LEU A 140 -8.68 -4.63 3.68
C LEU A 140 -9.78 -5.58 3.13
N ARG A 141 -11.05 -5.16 3.18
CA ARG A 141 -12.18 -5.92 2.63
C ARG A 141 -12.42 -5.67 1.14
N MET A 142 -11.68 -4.74 0.54
CA MET A 142 -11.81 -4.36 -0.86
C MET A 142 -10.83 -5.09 -1.78
N ARG A 143 -10.01 -6.00 -1.25
CA ARG A 143 -8.99 -6.77 -1.96
C ARG A 143 -8.01 -5.90 -2.75
N PRO A 144 -7.29 -4.99 -2.11
CA PRO A 144 -6.26 -4.21 -2.77
C PRO A 144 -5.04 -5.08 -3.10
N ASP A 145 -4.37 -4.78 -4.22
CA ASP A 145 -3.03 -5.27 -4.50
C ASP A 145 -1.97 -4.36 -3.87
N ARG A 146 -2.31 -3.06 -3.71
CA ARG A 146 -1.54 -2.07 -2.94
C ARG A 146 -2.46 -1.12 -2.20
N ILE A 147 -2.04 -0.78 -0.99
CA ILE A 147 -2.67 0.25 -0.16
C ILE A 147 -1.74 1.46 -0.11
N ILE A 148 -2.28 2.62 -0.46
CA ILE A 148 -1.55 3.87 -0.45
C ILE A 148 -2.20 4.80 0.57
N LEU A 149 -1.47 5.13 1.62
CA LEU A 149 -1.91 6.13 2.57
C LEU A 149 -1.21 7.45 2.24
N GLY A 150 -1.97 8.46 1.86
CA GLY A 150 -1.42 9.73 1.39
C GLY A 150 -0.43 10.32 2.37
N GLU A 151 -0.77 10.33 3.66
CA GLU A 151 0.11 10.80 4.71
C GLU A 151 -0.19 10.19 6.08
N ILE A 152 0.86 9.83 6.80
CA ILE A 152 0.79 9.45 8.21
C ILE A 152 0.96 10.70 9.08
N ARG A 153 0.01 10.93 10.00
CA ARG A 153 0.05 12.05 10.95
C ARG A 153 -0.22 11.65 12.40
N GLY A 154 -0.64 10.42 12.66
CA GLY A 154 -1.06 10.02 13.99
C GLY A 154 -1.24 8.52 14.17
N ILE A 155 -2.28 8.15 14.91
CA ILE A 155 -2.55 6.77 15.35
C ILE A 155 -2.76 5.79 14.19
N GLU A 156 -3.20 6.27 13.03
CA GLU A 156 -3.35 5.47 11.83
C GLU A 156 -2.05 4.83 11.35
N ALA A 157 -0.90 5.27 11.86
CA ALA A 157 0.39 4.63 11.59
C ALA A 157 0.39 3.16 12.01
N TYR A 158 -0.14 2.87 13.20
CA TYR A 158 -0.23 1.49 13.70
C TYR A 158 -1.16 0.64 12.83
N ASP A 159 -2.34 1.15 12.52
CA ASP A 159 -3.32 0.45 11.69
C ASP A 159 -2.78 0.20 10.27
N PHE A 160 -2.01 1.16 9.74
CA PHE A 160 -1.34 1.01 8.45
C PHE A 160 -0.26 -0.08 8.48
N LEU A 161 0.57 -0.13 9.52
CA LEU A 161 1.58 -1.17 9.69
C LEU A 161 0.92 -2.56 9.83
N GLU A 162 -0.18 -2.67 10.58
CA GLU A 162 -0.94 -3.90 10.68
C GLU A 162 -1.50 -4.34 9.32
N ALA A 163 -2.08 -3.41 8.56
CA ALA A 163 -2.62 -3.68 7.23
C ALA A 163 -1.56 -4.23 6.27
N ILE A 164 -0.36 -3.62 6.21
CA ILE A 164 0.72 -4.08 5.33
C ILE A 164 1.34 -5.40 5.77
N ASN A 165 1.34 -5.70 7.07
CA ASN A 165 1.85 -6.96 7.60
C ASN A 165 0.88 -8.14 7.39
N THR A 166 -0.39 -7.88 7.11
CA THR A 166 -1.43 -8.89 6.89
C THR A 166 -1.60 -9.32 5.43
N GLY A 167 -0.57 -9.12 4.60
CA GLY A 167 -0.54 -9.64 3.22
C GLY A 167 -0.78 -8.60 2.12
N HIS A 168 -0.57 -7.33 2.41
CA HIS A 168 -0.69 -6.23 1.44
C HIS A 168 0.65 -5.50 1.23
N PRO A 169 1.70 -6.18 0.68
CA PRO A 169 3.02 -5.57 0.46
C PRO A 169 2.99 -4.53 -0.66
N GLY A 170 4.01 -3.68 -0.70
CA GLY A 170 4.14 -2.63 -1.71
C GLY A 170 3.34 -1.38 -1.40
N ALA A 171 3.03 -1.16 -0.13
CA ALA A 171 2.40 0.06 0.32
C ALA A 171 3.32 1.27 0.15
N ILE A 172 2.74 2.43 -0.15
CA ILE A 172 3.45 3.70 -0.24
C ILE A 172 2.75 4.68 0.68
N THR A 173 3.53 5.41 1.46
CA THR A 173 3.00 6.48 2.31
C THR A 173 3.98 7.61 2.46
N THR A 174 3.51 8.77 2.89
CA THR A 174 4.35 9.92 3.19
C THR A 174 4.26 10.30 4.66
N ILE A 175 5.29 10.97 5.15
CA ILE A 175 5.32 11.54 6.49
C ILE A 175 6.04 12.89 6.47
N HIS A 176 5.59 13.83 7.30
CA HIS A 176 6.32 15.07 7.54
C HIS A 176 7.43 14.83 8.55
N ALA A 177 8.65 14.75 8.07
CA ALA A 177 9.85 14.70 8.88
C ALA A 177 11.02 15.28 8.09
N ASP A 178 11.87 16.06 8.76
CA ASP A 178 12.99 16.74 8.11
C ASP A 178 14.13 15.78 7.73
N SER A 179 14.13 14.57 8.28
CA SER A 179 15.07 13.51 7.91
C SER A 179 14.41 12.12 8.06
N PRO A 180 14.96 11.06 7.43
CA PRO A 180 14.47 9.70 7.64
C PRO A 180 14.54 9.24 9.11
N GLU A 181 15.55 9.66 9.85
CA GLU A 181 15.74 9.32 11.27
C GLU A 181 14.64 9.91 12.15
N LEU A 182 14.11 11.10 11.78
CA LEU A 182 13.01 11.75 12.50
C LEU A 182 11.63 11.21 12.11
N ALA A 183 11.57 10.34 11.11
CA ALA A 183 10.34 9.71 10.66
C ALA A 183 9.96 8.46 11.49
N PHE A 184 10.87 7.99 12.38
CA PHE A 184 10.69 6.79 13.21
C PHE A 184 10.62 7.11 14.70
#